data_a2dbba93059f04f9807266ec5a8a825c
#
_entry.id   a2dbba93059f04f9807266ec5a8a825c
#
_cell.length_a   1.000
_cell.length_b   1.000
_cell.length_c   1.000
_cell.angle_alpha   90.00
_cell.angle_beta   90.00
_cell.angle_gamma   90.00
#
_symmetry.space_group_name_H-M   'P 1'
#
loop_
_entity.id
_entity.type
_entity.pdbx_description
1 polymer ?
#
loop_
_entity_poly.entity_id
_entity_poly.type
_entity_poly.pdbx_seq_one_letter_code
_entity_poly.pdbx_strand_id
1 'polypeptide(L)'
;MLALRLARGSHPLVLLRRLLVAAASAGVGFLLLCTLGWAVNHPSGSLLRLLWCVLPLAATLQFAVAVARADPSTRPRSGLSAVGLGPAQLTALAAASTMLSCTVGSMVALLFFLHLRGDITGLPFDGAAADLLGAGQPLPLAAALTLLAVVPVLAGAATGLALRPRVTGPAEGTGTEPPATPKPAPSGLPWGVALTAAGLAVETYASRSGSGSPLPMPGRFEGSPAGVLAGWSLTALGLALAGPGIAHLCGQLLQMLRPGAIRLLAGRILMEEAVRIGRPLGVVCAVISGGFAAAALYGPGDERPFGPLTGLGATLVVGCTVATLLMAVLEARHARTDTTAALVRVGAATRLLRTAAALRAGALLAVFGPLTWMIAALAAVPLTG
;
A
#
# COMPACT_ATOMS: atom_id res chain seq x y z
N MET A 1 20.96 -14.28 24.04
CA MET A 1 20.01 -15.12 24.82
C MET A 1 18.67 -14.44 25.09
N LEU A 2 18.61 -13.15 25.48
CA LEU A 2 17.35 -12.40 25.70
C LEU A 2 16.53 -12.21 24.41
N ALA A 3 17.15 -11.90 23.27
CA ALA A 3 16.47 -11.74 21.98
C ALA A 3 15.75 -13.01 21.50
N LEU A 4 16.32 -14.19 21.75
CA LEU A 4 15.71 -15.49 21.44
C LEU A 4 14.53 -15.84 22.37
N ARG A 5 14.54 -15.38 23.61
CA ARG A 5 13.40 -15.53 24.53
C ARG A 5 12.24 -14.61 24.18
N LEU A 6 12.52 -13.37 23.75
CA LEU A 6 11.51 -12.44 23.23
C LEU A 6 10.90 -12.93 21.91
N ALA A 7 11.69 -13.58 21.05
CA ALA A 7 11.18 -14.18 19.81
C ALA A 7 10.27 -15.39 20.07
N ARG A 8 10.48 -16.17 21.12
CA ARG A 8 9.59 -17.30 21.50
C ARG A 8 8.23 -16.87 22.04
N GLY A 9 8.08 -15.63 22.53
CA GLY A 9 6.80 -15.07 22.98
C GLY A 9 6.03 -14.31 21.90
N SER A 10 6.61 -14.11 20.71
CA SER A 10 5.92 -13.42 19.62
C SER A 10 4.90 -14.37 18.95
N HIS A 11 3.65 -13.92 18.88
CA HIS A 11 2.61 -14.63 18.11
C HIS A 11 3.12 -14.91 16.69
N PRO A 12 2.89 -16.13 16.12
CA PRO A 12 3.38 -16.50 14.79
C PRO A 12 2.91 -15.51 13.70
N LEU A 13 1.78 -14.85 13.91
CA LEU A 13 1.27 -13.79 13.02
C LEU A 13 2.18 -12.54 12.94
N VAL A 14 2.88 -12.20 14.01
CA VAL A 14 3.82 -11.06 14.00
C VAL A 14 5.05 -11.40 13.16
N LEU A 15 5.57 -12.61 13.31
CA LEU A 15 6.69 -13.09 12.49
C LEU A 15 6.30 -13.17 11.01
N LEU A 16 5.11 -13.71 10.71
CA LEU A 16 4.60 -13.77 9.33
C LEU A 16 4.51 -12.38 8.70
N ARG A 17 3.99 -11.38 9.42
CA ARG A 17 3.90 -10.00 8.92
C ARG A 17 5.27 -9.41 8.62
N ARG A 18 6.26 -9.63 9.48
CA ARG A 18 7.64 -9.17 9.27
C ARG A 18 8.31 -9.87 8.09
N LEU A 19 8.07 -11.18 7.93
CA LEU A 19 8.54 -11.93 6.76
C LEU A 19 7.91 -11.44 5.46
N LEU A 20 6.62 -11.09 5.46
CA LEU A 20 5.96 -10.50 4.30
C LEU A 20 6.54 -9.14 3.93
N VAL A 21 6.89 -8.30 4.90
CA VAL A 21 7.59 -7.02 4.65
C VAL A 21 8.98 -7.29 4.07
N ALA A 22 9.71 -8.25 4.62
CA ALA A 22 11.03 -8.63 4.09
C ALA A 22 10.92 -9.18 2.66
N ALA A 23 9.92 -10.02 2.36
CA ALA A 23 9.66 -10.55 1.02
C ALA A 23 9.30 -9.44 0.02
N ALA A 24 8.45 -8.48 0.41
CA ALA A 24 8.10 -7.33 -0.43
C ALA A 24 9.33 -6.44 -0.70
N SER A 25 10.15 -6.19 0.33
CA SER A 25 11.42 -5.48 0.21
C SER A 25 12.41 -6.22 -0.70
N ALA A 26 12.48 -7.55 -0.60
CA ALA A 26 13.31 -8.38 -1.48
C ALA A 26 12.87 -8.26 -2.94
N GLY A 27 11.57 -8.32 -3.21
CA GLY A 27 11.04 -8.14 -4.57
C GLY A 27 11.39 -6.77 -5.17
N VAL A 28 11.22 -5.69 -4.40
CA VAL A 28 11.58 -4.33 -4.85
C VAL A 28 13.09 -4.20 -5.03
N GLY A 29 13.90 -4.72 -4.07
CA GLY A 29 15.36 -4.73 -4.16
C GLY A 29 15.83 -5.45 -5.42
N PHE A 30 15.22 -6.58 -5.76
CA PHE A 30 15.52 -7.33 -6.97
C PHE A 30 15.18 -6.53 -8.24
N LEU A 31 14.02 -5.86 -8.30
CA LEU A 31 13.65 -4.97 -9.41
C LEU A 31 14.65 -3.82 -9.58
N LEU A 32 15.10 -3.21 -8.49
CA LEU A 32 16.09 -2.14 -8.51
C LEU A 32 17.44 -2.64 -9.03
N LEU A 33 17.87 -3.83 -8.65
CA LEU A 33 19.11 -4.44 -9.16
C LEU A 33 19.00 -4.80 -10.64
N CYS A 34 17.85 -5.33 -11.09
CA CYS A 34 17.61 -5.59 -12.51
C CYS A 34 17.64 -4.32 -13.36
N THR A 35 17.06 -3.20 -12.83
CA THR A 35 17.13 -1.91 -13.52
C THR A 35 18.55 -1.36 -13.55
N LEU A 36 19.34 -1.56 -12.48
CA LEU A 36 20.76 -1.19 -12.46
C LEU A 36 21.56 -2.00 -13.48
N GLY A 37 21.41 -3.32 -13.52
CA GLY A 37 22.08 -4.18 -14.49
C GLY A 37 21.79 -3.78 -15.94
N TRP A 38 20.54 -3.40 -16.21
CA TRP A 38 20.17 -2.89 -17.53
C TRP A 38 20.78 -1.51 -17.81
N ALA A 39 20.80 -0.61 -16.82
CA ALA A 39 21.29 0.76 -16.93
C ALA A 39 22.80 0.81 -17.26
N VAL A 40 23.59 -0.14 -16.79
CA VAL A 40 25.02 -0.26 -17.10
C VAL A 40 25.24 -0.43 -18.60
N ASN A 41 24.36 -1.18 -19.28
CA ASN A 41 24.46 -1.40 -20.74
C ASN A 41 23.74 -0.33 -21.57
N HIS A 42 22.78 0.40 -20.99
CA HIS A 42 21.93 1.39 -21.66
C HIS A 42 21.81 2.67 -20.85
N PRO A 43 22.82 3.56 -20.85
CA PRO A 43 22.80 4.78 -20.03
C PRO A 43 21.69 5.75 -20.44
N SER A 44 21.34 5.81 -21.74
CA SER A 44 20.23 6.59 -22.25
C SER A 44 18.90 5.90 -21.94
N GLY A 45 18.05 6.50 -21.09
CA GLY A 45 16.74 5.96 -20.70
C GLY A 45 16.70 5.21 -19.37
N SER A 46 17.83 5.04 -18.68
CA SER A 46 17.92 4.38 -17.37
C SER A 46 17.07 5.06 -16.30
N LEU A 47 17.02 6.40 -16.31
CA LEU A 47 16.24 7.18 -15.34
C LEU A 47 14.72 6.88 -15.43
N LEU A 48 14.20 6.79 -16.65
CA LEU A 48 12.78 6.47 -16.89
C LEU A 48 12.41 5.06 -16.39
N ARG A 49 13.30 4.09 -16.58
CA ARG A 49 13.10 2.74 -16.04
C ARG A 49 13.11 2.72 -14.51
N LEU A 50 13.98 3.51 -13.90
CA LEU A 50 14.03 3.63 -12.44
C LEU A 50 12.74 4.26 -11.87
N LEU A 51 12.11 5.21 -12.59
CA LEU A 51 10.84 5.81 -12.21
C LEU A 51 9.72 4.77 -12.08
N TRP A 52 9.71 3.73 -12.90
CA TRP A 52 8.71 2.65 -12.79
C TRP A 52 8.86 1.85 -11.50
N CYS A 53 10.07 1.76 -10.93
CA CYS A 53 10.29 1.10 -9.64
C CYS A 53 9.72 1.89 -8.47
N VAL A 54 9.38 3.17 -8.64
CA VAL A 54 8.77 4.01 -7.60
C VAL A 54 7.40 3.47 -7.19
N LEU A 55 6.62 2.90 -8.13
CA LEU A 55 5.30 2.38 -7.84
C LEU A 55 5.33 1.17 -6.89
N PRO A 56 6.06 0.07 -7.19
CA PRO A 56 6.20 -1.05 -6.25
C PRO A 56 6.93 -0.65 -4.96
N LEU A 57 7.87 0.31 -5.02
CA LEU A 57 8.50 0.86 -3.82
C LEU A 57 7.47 1.56 -2.92
N ALA A 58 6.64 2.44 -3.46
CA ALA A 58 5.59 3.14 -2.70
C ALA A 58 4.58 2.16 -2.09
N ALA A 59 4.16 1.13 -2.84
CA ALA A 59 3.27 0.09 -2.34
C ALA A 59 3.91 -0.70 -1.17
N THR A 60 5.18 -1.04 -1.28
CA THR A 60 5.94 -1.72 -0.21
C THR A 60 6.11 -0.84 1.02
N LEU A 61 6.40 0.46 0.86
CA LEU A 61 6.48 1.42 1.96
C LEU A 61 5.14 1.56 2.68
N GLN A 62 4.03 1.67 1.95
CA GLN A 62 2.69 1.71 2.53
C GLN A 62 2.38 0.43 3.32
N PHE A 63 2.74 -0.72 2.77
CA PHE A 63 2.56 -2.00 3.45
C PHE A 63 3.41 -2.10 4.73
N ALA A 64 4.69 -1.69 4.67
CA ALA A 64 5.57 -1.68 5.83
C ALA A 64 5.03 -0.79 6.97
N VAL A 65 4.54 0.41 6.63
CA VAL A 65 3.89 1.32 7.57
C VAL A 65 2.60 0.70 8.15
N ALA A 66 1.78 0.03 7.34
CA ALA A 66 0.56 -0.63 7.80
C ALA A 66 0.87 -1.76 8.79
N VAL A 67 1.91 -2.55 8.53
CA VAL A 67 2.37 -3.61 9.44
C VAL A 67 2.87 -3.01 10.76
N ALA A 68 3.65 -1.93 10.70
CA ALA A 68 4.15 -1.25 11.89
C ALA A 68 3.02 -0.67 12.76
N ARG A 69 1.95 -0.12 12.17
CA ARG A 69 0.76 0.36 12.89
C ARG A 69 -0.03 -0.78 13.54
N ALA A 70 -0.07 -1.92 12.88
CA ALA A 70 -0.80 -3.10 13.37
C ALA A 70 0.00 -3.91 14.42
N ASP A 71 1.27 -3.57 14.67
CA ASP A 71 2.11 -4.27 15.66
C ASP A 71 1.66 -3.90 17.08
N PRO A 72 1.28 -4.89 17.92
CA PRO A 72 0.85 -4.64 19.30
C PRO A 72 1.98 -4.10 20.19
N SER A 73 3.24 -4.24 19.80
CA SER A 73 4.40 -3.73 20.56
C SER A 73 4.54 -2.20 20.47
N THR A 74 3.90 -1.57 19.47
CA THR A 74 3.95 -0.10 19.27
C THR A 74 2.90 0.65 20.07
N ARG A 75 1.95 -0.06 20.70
CA ARG A 75 0.89 0.57 21.50
C ARG A 75 1.43 0.94 22.89
N PRO A 76 1.17 2.17 23.36
CA PRO A 76 1.49 2.56 24.72
C PRO A 76 0.75 1.63 25.69
N ARG A 77 1.50 0.84 26.44
CA ARG A 77 0.96 0.06 27.55
C ARG A 77 1.37 0.75 28.85
N SER A 78 0.46 0.80 29.81
CA SER A 78 0.74 1.41 31.13
C SER A 78 2.00 0.86 31.82
N GLY A 79 2.36 -0.40 31.54
CA GLY A 79 3.61 -0.99 32.05
C GLY A 79 4.87 -0.51 31.33
N LEU A 80 4.81 -0.09 30.07
CA LEU A 80 5.98 0.42 29.32
C LEU A 80 6.29 1.87 29.69
N SER A 81 5.26 2.67 29.96
CA SER A 81 5.43 4.04 30.47
C SER A 81 6.02 4.06 31.87
N ALA A 82 5.73 3.05 32.72
CA ALA A 82 6.30 2.90 34.03
C ALA A 82 7.82 2.59 33.99
N VAL A 83 8.32 2.00 32.90
CA VAL A 83 9.76 1.73 32.67
C VAL A 83 10.47 2.92 32.00
N GLY A 84 9.77 4.05 31.79
CA GLY A 84 10.35 5.28 31.21
C GLY A 84 10.44 5.28 29.69
N LEU A 85 9.81 4.31 28.99
CA LEU A 85 9.76 4.28 27.53
C LEU A 85 8.71 5.25 27.04
N GLY A 86 9.15 6.43 26.61
CA GLY A 86 8.29 7.47 26.01
C GLY A 86 7.77 7.08 24.63
N PRO A 87 6.69 7.75 24.15
CA PRO A 87 6.08 7.46 22.85
C PRO A 87 7.07 7.63 21.68
N ALA A 88 8.03 8.54 21.77
CA ALA A 88 9.07 8.73 20.78
C ALA A 88 10.01 7.51 20.66
N GLN A 89 10.35 6.89 21.80
CA GLN A 89 11.21 5.70 21.83
C GLN A 89 10.50 4.48 21.23
N LEU A 90 9.19 4.33 21.48
CA LEU A 90 8.38 3.28 20.86
C LEU A 90 8.29 3.46 19.34
N THR A 91 8.16 4.71 18.88
CA THR A 91 8.19 5.05 17.45
C THR A 91 9.53 4.71 16.83
N ALA A 92 10.64 5.06 17.50
CA ALA A 92 11.99 4.75 17.02
C ALA A 92 12.24 3.23 16.96
N LEU A 93 11.76 2.48 17.94
CA LEU A 93 11.87 1.02 17.96
C LEU A 93 11.08 0.37 16.82
N ALA A 94 9.87 0.88 16.53
CA ALA A 94 9.06 0.43 15.40
C ALA A 94 9.76 0.72 14.06
N ALA A 95 10.30 1.92 13.88
CA ALA A 95 11.05 2.30 12.69
C ALA A 95 12.31 1.43 12.51
N ALA A 96 13.08 1.20 13.58
CA ALA A 96 14.25 0.35 13.55
C ALA A 96 13.92 -1.12 13.22
N SER A 97 12.82 -1.67 13.76
CA SER A 97 12.39 -3.04 13.46
C SER A 97 11.93 -3.20 12.01
N THR A 98 11.26 -2.19 11.46
CA THR A 98 10.85 -2.16 10.04
C THR A 98 12.08 -2.04 9.14
N MET A 99 13.01 -1.16 9.46
CA MET A 99 14.26 -0.98 8.75
C MET A 99 15.07 -2.30 8.72
N LEU A 100 15.18 -3.00 9.85
CA LEU A 100 15.85 -4.30 9.92
C LEU A 100 15.20 -5.35 9.03
N SER A 101 13.86 -5.44 9.05
CA SER A 101 13.12 -6.38 8.18
C SER A 101 13.35 -6.09 6.70
N CYS A 102 13.36 -4.81 6.31
CA CYS A 102 13.65 -4.40 4.93
C CYS A 102 15.12 -4.65 4.55
N THR A 103 16.06 -4.46 5.48
CA THR A 103 17.49 -4.75 5.24
C THR A 103 17.69 -6.24 4.97
N VAL A 104 17.06 -7.12 5.76
CA VAL A 104 17.09 -8.57 5.52
C VAL A 104 16.51 -8.88 4.13
N GLY A 105 15.39 -8.27 3.75
CA GLY A 105 14.81 -8.42 2.41
C GLY A 105 15.76 -7.95 1.30
N SER A 106 16.41 -6.80 1.46
CA SER A 106 17.40 -6.29 0.50
C SER A 106 18.62 -7.21 0.36
N MET A 107 19.09 -7.82 1.45
CA MET A 107 20.17 -8.82 1.41
C MET A 107 19.75 -10.07 0.65
N VAL A 108 18.55 -10.58 0.88
CA VAL A 108 17.98 -11.71 0.14
C VAL A 108 17.87 -11.38 -1.35
N ALA A 109 17.43 -10.16 -1.70
CA ALA A 109 17.37 -9.68 -3.08
C ALA A 109 18.74 -9.71 -3.76
N LEU A 110 19.79 -9.24 -3.07
CA LEU A 110 21.16 -9.24 -3.58
C LEU A 110 21.66 -10.65 -3.82
N LEU A 111 21.50 -11.55 -2.85
CA LEU A 111 21.92 -12.94 -2.96
C LEU A 111 21.21 -13.64 -4.13
N PHE A 112 19.91 -13.43 -4.26
CA PHE A 112 19.12 -14.02 -5.33
C PHE A 112 19.51 -13.45 -6.70
N PHE A 113 19.78 -12.13 -6.77
CA PHE A 113 20.24 -11.48 -7.99
C PHE A 113 21.62 -12.02 -8.44
N LEU A 114 22.59 -12.11 -7.52
CA LEU A 114 23.94 -12.63 -7.82
C LEU A 114 23.91 -14.12 -8.21
N HIS A 115 23.02 -14.89 -7.58
CA HIS A 115 22.83 -16.31 -7.92
C HIS A 115 22.26 -16.48 -9.34
N LEU A 116 21.17 -15.78 -9.69
CA LEU A 116 20.58 -15.87 -11.03
C LEU A 116 21.49 -15.29 -12.11
N ARG A 117 22.37 -14.39 -11.76
CA ARG A 117 23.38 -13.83 -12.65
C ARG A 117 24.55 -14.78 -12.91
N GLY A 118 24.81 -15.74 -12.00
CA GLY A 118 25.93 -16.68 -12.09
C GLY A 118 27.21 -16.22 -11.39
N ASP A 119 27.14 -15.17 -10.58
CA ASP A 119 28.28 -14.68 -9.78
C ASP A 119 28.53 -15.54 -8.53
N ILE A 120 27.57 -16.38 -8.13
CA ILE A 120 27.64 -17.31 -6.99
C ILE A 120 27.43 -18.72 -7.53
N THR A 121 28.49 -19.55 -7.53
CA THR A 121 28.44 -20.93 -8.03
C THR A 121 28.05 -21.93 -6.95
N GLY A 122 27.45 -23.04 -7.35
CA GLY A 122 27.23 -24.21 -6.48
C GLY A 122 25.77 -24.48 -6.07
N LEU A 123 24.81 -23.73 -6.56
CA LEU A 123 23.37 -23.95 -6.33
C LEU A 123 22.65 -24.29 -7.65
N PRO A 124 21.55 -25.06 -7.63
CA PRO A 124 20.77 -25.31 -8.84
C PRO A 124 20.22 -24.01 -9.42
N PHE A 125 20.12 -23.91 -10.75
CA PHE A 125 19.72 -22.71 -11.53
C PHE A 125 20.76 -21.56 -11.53
N ASP A 126 22.03 -21.86 -11.28
CA ASP A 126 23.11 -20.90 -11.37
C ASP A 126 23.19 -20.31 -12.80
N GLY A 127 23.21 -18.96 -12.88
CA GLY A 127 23.26 -18.27 -14.16
C GLY A 127 22.01 -18.39 -15.04
N ALA A 128 20.88 -18.89 -14.52
CA ALA A 128 19.67 -19.12 -15.31
C ALA A 128 19.11 -17.85 -15.99
N ALA A 129 19.49 -16.65 -15.53
CA ALA A 129 19.10 -15.37 -16.10
C ALA A 129 20.32 -14.49 -16.47
N ALA A 130 21.48 -15.07 -16.70
CA ALA A 130 22.73 -14.37 -16.97
C ALA A 130 22.58 -13.32 -18.08
N ASP A 131 21.95 -13.68 -19.20
CA ASP A 131 21.75 -12.80 -20.36
C ASP A 131 20.82 -11.62 -20.03
N LEU A 132 19.76 -11.86 -19.24
CA LEU A 132 18.80 -10.82 -18.83
C LEU A 132 19.38 -9.88 -17.80
N LEU A 133 20.32 -10.35 -16.97
CA LEU A 133 20.89 -9.61 -15.84
C LEU A 133 22.26 -9.00 -16.18
N GLY A 134 22.72 -9.13 -17.43
CA GLY A 134 23.96 -8.53 -17.91
C GLY A 134 25.22 -9.10 -17.25
N ALA A 135 25.33 -10.44 -17.15
CA ALA A 135 26.47 -11.13 -16.52
C ALA A 135 27.84 -10.80 -17.13
N GLY A 136 27.88 -10.32 -18.37
CA GLY A 136 29.14 -9.96 -19.06
C GLY A 136 29.79 -8.64 -18.61
N GLN A 137 29.16 -7.86 -17.72
CA GLN A 137 29.67 -6.56 -17.27
C GLN A 137 29.93 -6.57 -15.76
N PRO A 138 30.97 -5.91 -15.26
CA PRO A 138 31.22 -5.79 -13.82
C PRO A 138 30.10 -5.01 -13.15
N LEU A 139 29.47 -5.60 -12.11
CA LEU A 139 28.44 -4.93 -11.34
C LEU A 139 29.08 -3.83 -10.46
N PRO A 140 28.63 -2.56 -10.54
CA PRO A 140 29.10 -1.53 -9.63
C PRO A 140 28.52 -1.76 -8.23
N LEU A 141 29.24 -2.51 -7.38
CA LEU A 141 28.79 -2.89 -6.03
C LEU A 141 28.36 -1.69 -5.18
N ALA A 142 29.07 -0.57 -5.28
CA ALA A 142 28.69 0.65 -4.55
C ALA A 142 27.29 1.14 -4.95
N ALA A 143 26.98 1.18 -6.24
CA ALA A 143 25.66 1.56 -6.74
C ALA A 143 24.58 0.54 -6.35
N ALA A 144 24.90 -0.76 -6.39
CA ALA A 144 23.97 -1.80 -5.96
C ALA A 144 23.63 -1.68 -4.48
N LEU A 145 24.61 -1.47 -3.60
CA LEU A 145 24.40 -1.31 -2.17
C LEU A 145 23.67 -0.01 -1.83
N THR A 146 23.94 1.09 -2.52
CA THR A 146 23.22 2.36 -2.31
C THR A 146 21.75 2.24 -2.71
N LEU A 147 21.43 1.60 -3.86
CA LEU A 147 20.06 1.35 -4.28
C LEU A 147 19.32 0.43 -3.29
N LEU A 148 19.97 -0.62 -2.81
CA LEU A 148 19.38 -1.52 -1.82
C LEU A 148 19.16 -0.84 -0.47
N ALA A 149 19.99 0.12 -0.08
CA ALA A 149 19.83 0.90 1.14
C ALA A 149 18.62 1.86 1.07
N VAL A 150 18.19 2.26 -0.12
CA VAL A 150 17.03 3.15 -0.30
C VAL A 150 15.76 2.55 0.33
N VAL A 151 15.50 1.26 0.11
CA VAL A 151 14.27 0.60 0.61
C VAL A 151 14.19 0.63 2.14
N PRO A 152 15.18 0.14 2.92
CA PRO A 152 15.11 0.15 4.38
C PRO A 152 15.12 1.57 4.96
N VAL A 153 15.89 2.49 4.38
CA VAL A 153 15.95 3.89 4.86
C VAL A 153 14.59 4.58 4.68
N LEU A 154 13.99 4.47 3.50
CA LEU A 154 12.67 5.05 3.24
C LEU A 154 11.58 4.38 4.08
N ALA A 155 11.63 3.05 4.29
CA ALA A 155 10.68 2.33 5.13
C ALA A 155 10.78 2.75 6.59
N GLY A 156 12.00 2.87 7.12
CA GLY A 156 12.24 3.37 8.47
C GLY A 156 11.76 4.82 8.65
N ALA A 157 12.11 5.70 7.72
CA ALA A 157 11.69 7.11 7.72
C ALA A 157 10.16 7.24 7.63
N ALA A 158 9.52 6.54 6.67
CA ALA A 158 8.07 6.54 6.51
C ALA A 158 7.34 6.03 7.76
N THR A 159 7.85 4.95 8.39
CA THR A 159 7.30 4.41 9.63
C THR A 159 7.47 5.40 10.78
N GLY A 160 8.65 6.00 10.94
CA GLY A 160 8.93 7.01 11.95
C GLY A 160 8.02 8.24 11.82
N LEU A 161 7.83 8.73 10.60
CA LEU A 161 6.92 9.86 10.32
C LEU A 161 5.44 9.50 10.56
N ALA A 162 5.03 8.28 10.16
CA ALA A 162 3.65 7.84 10.27
C ALA A 162 3.20 7.55 11.71
N LEU A 163 4.14 7.20 12.59
CA LEU A 163 3.90 6.89 14.01
C LEU A 163 4.29 8.05 14.94
N ARG A 164 4.75 9.20 14.43
CA ARG A 164 5.07 10.36 15.26
C ARG A 164 3.87 10.71 16.15
N PRO A 165 4.07 10.84 17.47
CA PRO A 165 3.02 11.33 18.36
C PRO A 165 2.62 12.73 17.90
N ARG A 166 1.36 12.90 17.52
CA ARG A 166 0.82 14.25 17.35
C ARG A 166 0.77 14.87 18.72
N VAL A 167 1.41 16.01 18.89
CA VAL A 167 1.24 16.84 20.09
C VAL A 167 -0.21 17.34 20.02
N THR A 168 -1.14 16.58 20.59
CA THR A 168 -2.42 17.12 21.02
C THR A 168 -2.06 18.07 22.13
N GLY A 169 -2.46 19.35 21.98
CA GLY A 169 -2.28 20.38 23.00
C GLY A 169 -2.67 19.87 24.39
N PRO A 170 -2.21 20.52 25.46
CA PRO A 170 -2.39 20.04 26.82
C PRO A 170 -3.85 19.66 27.03
N ALA A 171 -4.08 18.42 27.46
CA ALA A 171 -5.37 17.98 27.94
C ALA A 171 -5.69 18.89 29.14
N GLU A 172 -6.52 19.89 28.92
CA GLU A 172 -7.13 20.67 29.99
C GLU A 172 -7.82 19.70 30.92
N GLY A 173 -7.49 19.84 32.18
CA GLY A 173 -7.67 18.88 33.24
C GLY A 173 -9.10 18.39 33.46
N THR A 174 -9.16 17.25 34.05
CA THR A 174 -10.16 16.76 35.02
C THR A 174 -11.53 17.39 34.92
N GLY A 175 -12.43 16.73 34.26
CA GLY A 175 -13.85 17.05 34.33
C GLY A 175 -14.57 16.45 33.12
N THR A 176 -15.40 15.45 33.41
CA THR A 176 -16.54 15.01 32.60
C THR A 176 -16.28 14.96 31.09
N GLU A 177 -15.97 13.81 30.59
CA GLU A 177 -15.79 13.56 29.15
C GLU A 177 -16.95 14.20 28.37
N PRO A 178 -16.73 15.27 27.57
CA PRO A 178 -17.81 15.89 26.84
C PRO A 178 -18.45 14.83 25.94
N PRO A 179 -19.78 14.81 25.74
CA PRO A 179 -20.43 13.84 24.89
C PRO A 179 -19.72 13.85 23.54
N ALA A 180 -19.26 12.67 23.11
CA ALA A 180 -18.42 12.47 21.95
C ALA A 180 -19.00 13.20 20.73
N THR A 181 -18.47 14.40 20.45
CA THR A 181 -18.83 15.16 19.26
C THR A 181 -18.52 14.30 18.03
N PRO A 182 -19.43 14.19 17.08
CA PRO A 182 -19.20 13.42 15.85
C PRO A 182 -17.92 13.92 15.20
N LYS A 183 -16.98 13.01 14.92
CA LYS A 183 -15.76 13.37 14.19
C LYS A 183 -16.13 14.07 12.89
N PRO A 184 -15.52 15.23 12.58
CA PRO A 184 -15.83 15.95 11.34
C PRO A 184 -15.57 15.05 10.12
N ALA A 185 -16.36 15.24 9.08
CA ALA A 185 -16.22 14.52 7.82
C ALA A 185 -14.78 14.68 7.26
N PRO A 186 -14.18 13.63 6.69
CA PRO A 186 -12.84 13.75 6.10
C PRO A 186 -12.83 14.79 4.99
N SER A 187 -11.99 15.82 5.13
CA SER A 187 -11.89 16.96 4.19
C SER A 187 -11.33 16.59 2.80
N GLY A 188 -10.86 15.36 2.62
CA GLY A 188 -10.23 14.91 1.38
C GLY A 188 -11.18 14.60 0.22
N LEU A 189 -12.49 14.49 0.46
CA LEU A 189 -13.44 14.09 -0.57
C LEU A 189 -13.50 15.05 -1.77
N PRO A 190 -13.71 16.38 -1.60
CA PRO A 190 -13.80 17.29 -2.74
C PRO A 190 -12.51 17.34 -3.55
N TRP A 191 -11.36 17.37 -2.89
CA TRP A 191 -10.06 17.34 -3.55
C TRP A 191 -9.80 16.01 -4.26
N GLY A 192 -10.20 14.89 -3.64
CA GLY A 192 -10.07 13.58 -4.26
C GLY A 192 -10.93 13.44 -5.51
N VAL A 193 -12.17 13.89 -5.49
CA VAL A 193 -13.06 13.89 -6.66
C VAL A 193 -12.53 14.82 -7.75
N ALA A 194 -12.09 16.03 -7.39
CA ALA A 194 -11.51 16.99 -8.34
C ALA A 194 -10.25 16.43 -9.03
N LEU A 195 -9.35 15.80 -8.27
CA LEU A 195 -8.15 15.17 -8.83
C LEU A 195 -8.47 13.97 -9.72
N THR A 196 -9.45 13.15 -9.36
CA THR A 196 -9.88 12.03 -10.19
C THR A 196 -10.47 12.52 -11.51
N ALA A 197 -11.34 13.53 -11.46
CA ALA A 197 -11.91 14.14 -12.67
C ALA A 197 -10.83 14.81 -13.53
N ALA A 198 -9.91 15.56 -12.92
CA ALA A 198 -8.80 16.18 -13.63
C ALA A 198 -7.88 15.13 -14.27
N GLY A 199 -7.60 14.03 -13.57
CA GLY A 199 -6.80 12.93 -14.10
C GLY A 199 -7.42 12.29 -15.35
N LEU A 200 -8.70 11.96 -15.30
CA LEU A 200 -9.45 11.44 -16.45
C LEU A 200 -9.52 12.46 -17.61
N ALA A 201 -9.67 13.76 -17.32
CA ALA A 201 -9.67 14.80 -18.32
C ALA A 201 -8.29 14.94 -19.01
N VAL A 202 -7.20 14.90 -18.23
CA VAL A 202 -5.84 14.92 -18.79
C VAL A 202 -5.58 13.69 -19.65
N GLU A 203 -6.01 12.52 -19.22
CA GLU A 203 -5.89 11.26 -19.96
C GLU A 203 -6.63 11.34 -21.32
N THR A 204 -7.91 11.77 -21.32
CA THR A 204 -8.70 11.91 -22.53
C THR A 204 -8.16 12.99 -23.47
N TYR A 205 -7.63 14.09 -22.94
CA TYR A 205 -6.99 15.12 -23.75
C TYR A 205 -5.69 14.61 -24.37
N ALA A 206 -4.84 13.97 -23.58
CA ALA A 206 -3.55 13.45 -24.02
C ALA A 206 -3.68 12.33 -25.07
N SER A 207 -4.71 11.49 -24.97
CA SER A 207 -4.98 10.44 -25.96
C SER A 207 -5.42 11.00 -27.31
N ARG A 208 -6.15 12.13 -27.33
CA ARG A 208 -6.64 12.78 -28.55
C ARG A 208 -5.60 13.66 -29.22
N SER A 209 -4.71 14.28 -28.44
CA SER A 209 -3.77 15.27 -28.96
C SER A 209 -2.56 14.67 -29.71
N GLY A 210 -2.32 13.38 -29.63
CA GLY A 210 -1.29 12.66 -30.41
C GLY A 210 0.16 13.20 -30.37
N SER A 211 0.38 14.30 -29.64
CA SER A 211 1.58 15.15 -29.70
C SER A 211 2.52 15.00 -28.50
N GLY A 212 2.42 13.92 -27.73
CA GLY A 212 3.30 13.67 -26.59
C GLY A 212 4.55 12.88 -27.01
N SER A 213 5.73 13.26 -26.51
CA SER A 213 6.92 12.45 -26.64
C SER A 213 6.65 11.06 -26.07
N PRO A 214 6.89 9.98 -26.83
CA PRO A 214 6.68 8.62 -26.34
C PRO A 214 7.63 8.36 -25.17
N LEU A 215 7.07 8.01 -24.00
CA LEU A 215 7.85 7.53 -22.88
C LEU A 215 8.02 6.02 -23.04
N PRO A 216 9.27 5.49 -23.05
CA PRO A 216 9.47 4.06 -23.13
C PRO A 216 8.90 3.38 -21.88
N MET A 217 7.89 2.55 -22.06
CA MET A 217 7.36 1.70 -20.99
C MET A 217 8.20 0.43 -20.84
N PRO A 218 8.27 -0.17 -19.64
CA PRO A 218 8.85 -1.49 -19.46
C PRO A 218 7.95 -2.52 -20.17
N GLY A 219 8.40 -2.96 -21.33
CA GLY A 219 7.69 -3.78 -22.31
C GLY A 219 7.88 -3.21 -23.71
N ARG A 220 7.45 -3.88 -24.75
CA ARG A 220 7.62 -3.48 -26.16
C ARG A 220 6.68 -2.35 -26.59
N PHE A 221 6.32 -1.41 -25.70
CA PHE A 221 5.47 -0.30 -26.06
C PHE A 221 6.28 0.87 -26.59
N GLU A 222 6.07 1.18 -27.81
CA GLU A 222 6.41 2.45 -28.44
C GLU A 222 5.41 3.50 -27.93
N GLY A 223 5.73 4.05 -26.74
CA GLY A 223 5.23 5.32 -26.30
C GLY A 223 3.75 5.50 -25.97
N SER A 224 3.37 5.19 -24.71
CA SER A 224 2.23 5.91 -24.14
C SER A 224 2.57 7.38 -23.95
N PRO A 225 1.71 8.32 -24.35
CA PRO A 225 1.97 9.73 -24.12
C PRO A 225 2.15 10.02 -22.64
N ALA A 226 3.15 10.82 -22.28
CA ALA A 226 3.43 11.19 -20.88
C ALA A 226 2.18 11.75 -20.17
N GLY A 227 1.29 12.38 -20.93
CA GLY A 227 0.01 12.89 -20.44
C GLY A 227 -0.94 11.80 -19.95
N VAL A 228 -0.99 10.63 -20.60
CA VAL A 228 -1.84 9.49 -20.16
C VAL A 228 -1.35 8.97 -18.81
N LEU A 229 -0.03 8.81 -18.66
CA LEU A 229 0.58 8.37 -17.39
C LEU A 229 0.37 9.38 -16.27
N ALA A 230 0.48 10.68 -16.57
CA ALA A 230 0.17 11.74 -15.63
C ALA A 230 -1.31 11.71 -15.23
N GLY A 231 -2.22 11.50 -16.17
CA GLY A 231 -3.65 11.32 -15.93
C GLY A 231 -3.95 10.16 -14.99
N TRP A 232 -3.35 8.99 -15.25
CA TRP A 232 -3.50 7.81 -14.36
C TRP A 232 -2.97 8.07 -12.95
N SER A 233 -1.82 8.75 -12.84
CA SER A 233 -1.22 9.09 -11.55
C SER A 233 -2.12 10.03 -10.74
N LEU A 234 -2.70 11.05 -11.39
CA LEU A 234 -3.66 11.97 -10.80
C LEU A 234 -4.95 11.25 -10.36
N THR A 235 -5.49 10.39 -11.22
CA THR A 235 -6.68 9.57 -10.92
C THR A 235 -6.43 8.66 -9.72
N ALA A 236 -5.28 7.98 -9.66
CA ALA A 236 -4.91 7.13 -8.54
C ALA A 236 -4.78 7.91 -7.22
N LEU A 237 -4.13 9.08 -7.26
CA LEU A 237 -4.01 9.97 -6.11
C LEU A 237 -5.39 10.48 -5.67
N GLY A 238 -6.24 10.88 -6.62
CA GLY A 238 -7.60 11.31 -6.37
C GLY A 238 -8.43 10.24 -5.66
N LEU A 239 -8.39 8.99 -6.13
CA LEU A 239 -9.07 7.86 -5.50
C LEU A 239 -8.57 7.57 -4.08
N ALA A 240 -7.25 7.63 -3.86
CA ALA A 240 -6.66 7.44 -2.54
C ALA A 240 -7.12 8.52 -1.54
N LEU A 241 -7.29 9.77 -1.99
CA LEU A 241 -7.76 10.89 -1.18
C LEU A 241 -9.28 10.89 -1.01
N ALA A 242 -10.06 10.48 -2.01
CA ALA A 242 -11.52 10.38 -1.95
C ALA A 242 -11.99 9.20 -1.08
N GLY A 243 -11.21 8.12 -1.02
CA GLY A 243 -11.57 6.87 -0.33
C GLY A 243 -12.15 7.05 1.08
N PRO A 244 -11.49 7.81 1.98
CA PRO A 244 -12.03 8.10 3.31
C PRO A 244 -13.39 8.81 3.29
N GLY A 245 -13.55 9.79 2.39
CA GLY A 245 -14.79 10.53 2.26
C GLY A 245 -15.93 9.67 1.74
N ILE A 246 -15.65 8.83 0.75
CA ILE A 246 -16.63 7.87 0.21
C ILE A 246 -17.06 6.87 1.28
N ALA A 247 -16.10 6.32 2.05
CA ALA A 247 -16.41 5.41 3.15
C ALA A 247 -17.27 6.09 4.24
N HIS A 248 -17.00 7.37 4.54
CA HIS A 248 -17.80 8.17 5.46
C HIS A 248 -19.23 8.38 4.96
N LEU A 249 -19.39 8.73 3.66
CA LEU A 249 -20.70 8.86 3.02
C LEU A 249 -21.48 7.55 3.03
N CYS A 250 -20.83 6.40 2.79
CA CYS A 250 -21.48 5.09 2.94
C CYS A 250 -22.04 4.89 4.34
N GLY A 251 -21.30 5.34 5.39
CA GLY A 251 -21.75 5.31 6.76
C GLY A 251 -22.98 6.20 7.01
N GLN A 252 -23.01 7.40 6.43
CA GLN A 252 -24.16 8.31 6.51
C GLN A 252 -25.39 7.73 5.79
N LEU A 253 -25.22 7.23 4.58
CA LEU A 253 -26.30 6.62 3.79
C LEU A 253 -26.93 5.42 4.51
N LEU A 254 -26.12 4.59 5.18
CA LEU A 254 -26.64 3.50 6.00
C LEU A 254 -27.55 3.96 7.13
N GLN A 255 -27.29 5.16 7.69
CA GLN A 255 -28.10 5.73 8.76
C GLN A 255 -29.36 6.43 8.25
N MET A 256 -29.32 7.03 7.06
CA MET A 256 -30.47 7.72 6.46
C MET A 256 -31.57 6.77 5.99
N LEU A 257 -31.21 5.59 5.49
CA LEU A 257 -32.12 4.59 4.94
C LEU A 257 -32.76 3.76 6.06
N ARG A 258 -33.92 4.20 6.61
CA ARG A 258 -34.73 3.56 7.66
C ARG A 258 -33.93 3.18 8.93
N PRO A 259 -34.01 3.91 10.01
CA PRO A 259 -33.18 3.75 11.21
C PRO A 259 -33.57 2.47 11.99
N GLY A 260 -32.83 1.38 11.72
CA GLY A 260 -32.81 0.21 12.61
C GLY A 260 -31.52 0.22 13.44
N ALA A 261 -31.55 -0.34 14.65
CA ALA A 261 -30.40 -0.37 15.56
C ALA A 261 -29.13 -0.92 14.91
N ILE A 262 -29.25 -1.94 14.06
CA ILE A 262 -28.12 -2.56 13.35
C ILE A 262 -27.50 -1.59 12.32
N ARG A 263 -28.33 -0.83 11.59
CA ARG A 263 -27.85 0.10 10.56
C ARG A 263 -27.21 1.33 11.18
N LEU A 264 -27.79 1.85 12.26
CA LEU A 264 -27.21 2.94 13.03
C LEU A 264 -25.84 2.56 13.58
N LEU A 265 -25.74 1.38 14.19
CA LEU A 265 -24.47 0.86 14.71
C LEU A 265 -23.44 0.67 13.56
N ALA A 266 -23.85 0.05 12.47
CA ALA A 266 -23.00 -0.21 11.32
C ALA A 266 -22.49 1.11 10.69
N GLY A 267 -23.37 2.09 10.52
CA GLY A 267 -23.04 3.39 9.94
C GLY A 267 -22.09 4.22 10.84
N ARG A 268 -22.36 4.29 12.15
CA ARG A 268 -21.45 4.98 13.09
C ARG A 268 -20.05 4.38 13.10
N ILE A 269 -19.95 3.07 13.20
CA ILE A 269 -18.66 2.40 13.18
C ILE A 269 -17.94 2.66 11.85
N LEU A 270 -18.65 2.63 10.72
CA LEU A 270 -18.05 2.90 9.40
C LEU A 270 -17.52 4.34 9.30
N MET A 271 -18.25 5.32 9.82
CA MET A 271 -17.77 6.72 9.86
C MET A 271 -16.54 6.90 10.75
N GLU A 272 -16.48 6.23 11.90
CA GLU A 272 -15.30 6.25 12.78
C GLU A 272 -14.05 5.65 12.12
N GLU A 273 -14.23 4.62 11.29
CA GLU A 273 -13.15 3.90 10.61
C GLU A 273 -12.87 4.39 9.20
N ALA A 274 -13.65 5.35 8.70
CA ALA A 274 -13.60 5.83 7.32
C ALA A 274 -12.18 6.21 6.85
N VAL A 275 -11.40 6.91 7.69
CA VAL A 275 -10.02 7.29 7.35
C VAL A 275 -9.09 6.08 7.32
N ARG A 276 -9.31 5.11 8.21
CA ARG A 276 -8.43 3.95 8.40
C ARG A 276 -8.59 2.93 7.27
N ILE A 277 -9.84 2.65 6.87
CA ILE A 277 -10.20 1.67 5.84
C ILE A 277 -10.30 2.32 4.46
N GLY A 278 -10.79 3.56 4.37
CA GLY A 278 -11.07 4.22 3.10
C GLY A 278 -9.81 4.51 2.27
N ARG A 279 -8.70 4.92 2.89
CA ARG A 279 -7.44 5.16 2.16
C ARG A 279 -6.91 3.91 1.46
N PRO A 280 -6.69 2.77 2.18
CA PRO A 280 -6.26 1.54 1.51
C PRO A 280 -7.26 1.06 0.45
N LEU A 281 -8.56 1.24 0.70
CA LEU A 281 -9.59 0.83 -0.26
C LEU A 281 -9.54 1.67 -1.54
N GLY A 282 -9.34 3.00 -1.43
CA GLY A 282 -9.14 3.88 -2.57
C GLY A 282 -7.90 3.52 -3.40
N VAL A 283 -6.79 3.13 -2.74
CA VAL A 283 -5.58 2.65 -3.44
C VAL A 283 -5.84 1.31 -4.15
N VAL A 284 -6.56 0.38 -3.53
CA VAL A 284 -6.96 -0.89 -4.17
C VAL A 284 -7.82 -0.62 -5.41
N CYS A 285 -8.79 0.30 -5.32
CA CYS A 285 -9.60 0.71 -6.48
C CYS A 285 -8.71 1.27 -7.60
N ALA A 286 -7.74 2.14 -7.28
CA ALA A 286 -6.81 2.69 -8.25
C ALA A 286 -5.97 1.60 -8.94
N VAL A 287 -5.45 0.65 -8.17
CA VAL A 287 -4.65 -0.47 -8.71
C VAL A 287 -5.48 -1.39 -9.60
N ILE A 288 -6.72 -1.71 -9.20
CA ILE A 288 -7.62 -2.54 -10.01
C ILE A 288 -8.01 -1.80 -11.29
N SER A 289 -8.36 -0.51 -11.20
CA SER A 289 -8.73 0.30 -12.38
C SER A 289 -7.56 0.43 -13.35
N GLY A 290 -6.35 0.71 -12.86
CA GLY A 290 -5.15 0.76 -13.68
C GLY A 290 -4.78 -0.59 -14.31
N GLY A 291 -4.94 -1.68 -13.57
CA GLY A 291 -4.73 -3.05 -14.08
C GLY A 291 -5.74 -3.42 -15.18
N PHE A 292 -7.00 -3.02 -15.03
CA PHE A 292 -8.04 -3.23 -16.05
C PHE A 292 -7.77 -2.39 -17.30
N ALA A 293 -7.41 -1.12 -17.15
CA ALA A 293 -7.05 -0.24 -18.26
C ALA A 293 -5.82 -0.76 -19.02
N ALA A 294 -4.80 -1.22 -18.29
CA ALA A 294 -3.64 -1.90 -18.88
C ALA A 294 -4.05 -3.17 -19.65
N ALA A 295 -4.90 -4.02 -19.07
CA ALA A 295 -5.38 -5.23 -19.75
C ALA A 295 -6.21 -4.93 -21.01
N ALA A 296 -6.98 -3.84 -21.02
CA ALA A 296 -7.73 -3.40 -22.19
C ALA A 296 -6.83 -2.87 -23.32
N LEU A 297 -5.74 -2.18 -22.95
CA LEU A 297 -4.74 -1.68 -23.90
C LEU A 297 -3.99 -2.83 -24.58
N TYR A 298 -3.77 -3.92 -23.86
CA TYR A 298 -2.97 -5.07 -24.29
C TYR A 298 -3.82 -6.28 -24.70
N GLY A 299 -4.79 -6.11 -25.53
CA GLY A 299 -5.77 -7.11 -25.94
C GLY A 299 -5.25 -8.54 -26.19
N PRO A 300 -6.12 -9.54 -26.33
CA PRO A 300 -5.76 -10.97 -26.31
C PRO A 300 -5.03 -11.47 -27.56
N GLY A 301 -4.60 -10.60 -28.47
CA GLY A 301 -3.98 -10.98 -29.77
C GLY A 301 -2.46 -10.81 -29.89
N ASP A 302 -1.83 -10.07 -28.98
CA ASP A 302 -0.40 -9.79 -29.08
C ASP A 302 0.44 -10.77 -28.26
N GLU A 303 1.61 -11.15 -28.79
CA GLU A 303 2.66 -11.88 -28.09
C GLU A 303 2.92 -11.21 -26.73
N ARG A 304 2.79 -11.96 -25.63
CA ARG A 304 2.88 -11.55 -24.23
C ARG A 304 3.67 -10.25 -24.02
N PRO A 305 3.02 -9.08 -23.92
CA PRO A 305 3.69 -7.77 -23.83
C PRO A 305 4.41 -7.58 -22.49
N PHE A 306 4.11 -8.44 -21.52
CA PHE A 306 4.65 -8.35 -20.17
C PHE A 306 5.85 -9.27 -20.00
N GLY A 307 7.04 -8.69 -19.88
CA GLY A 307 8.21 -9.42 -19.43
C GLY A 307 8.08 -9.87 -17.96
N PRO A 308 8.91 -10.83 -17.51
CA PRO A 308 8.85 -11.37 -16.14
C PRO A 308 9.04 -10.29 -15.07
N LEU A 309 9.82 -9.25 -15.34
CA LEU A 309 10.04 -8.13 -14.41
C LEU A 309 8.79 -7.25 -14.23
N THR A 310 8.05 -7.02 -15.32
CA THR A 310 6.78 -6.27 -15.25
C THR A 310 5.74 -7.06 -14.47
N GLY A 311 5.67 -8.39 -14.68
CA GLY A 311 4.82 -9.29 -13.91
C GLY A 311 5.18 -9.28 -12.41
N LEU A 312 6.46 -9.30 -12.06
CA LEU A 312 6.92 -9.20 -10.69
C LEU A 312 6.52 -7.84 -10.07
N GLY A 313 6.73 -6.74 -10.80
CA GLY A 313 6.32 -5.41 -10.33
C GLY A 313 4.82 -5.30 -10.08
N ALA A 314 3.99 -5.81 -11.01
CA ALA A 314 2.54 -5.82 -10.88
C ALA A 314 2.09 -6.68 -9.68
N THR A 315 2.65 -7.88 -9.51
CA THR A 315 2.32 -8.75 -8.36
C THR A 315 2.72 -8.13 -7.03
N LEU A 316 3.83 -7.41 -6.96
CA LEU A 316 4.24 -6.67 -5.76
C LEU A 316 3.25 -5.55 -5.43
N VAL A 317 2.86 -4.76 -6.42
CA VAL A 317 1.89 -3.66 -6.23
C VAL A 317 0.55 -4.22 -5.75
N VAL A 318 0.00 -5.20 -6.43
CA VAL A 318 -1.28 -5.83 -6.05
C VAL A 318 -1.16 -6.50 -4.68
N GLY A 319 -0.14 -7.31 -4.46
CA GLY A 319 0.09 -8.02 -3.20
C GLY A 319 0.24 -7.08 -2.01
N CYS A 320 1.06 -6.02 -2.14
CA CYS A 320 1.26 -5.03 -1.07
C CYS A 320 0.01 -4.20 -0.80
N THR A 321 -0.77 -3.82 -1.82
CA THR A 321 -2.01 -3.05 -1.63
C THR A 321 -3.09 -3.88 -0.95
N VAL A 322 -3.28 -5.13 -1.36
CA VAL A 322 -4.21 -6.07 -0.71
C VAL A 322 -3.77 -6.36 0.72
N ALA A 323 -2.48 -6.62 0.94
CA ALA A 323 -1.93 -6.84 2.28
C ALA A 323 -2.11 -5.60 3.18
N THR A 324 -1.93 -4.39 2.65
CA THR A 324 -2.19 -3.13 3.37
C THR A 324 -3.65 -3.00 3.79
N LEU A 325 -4.59 -3.33 2.89
CA LEU A 325 -6.02 -3.33 3.22
C LEU A 325 -6.34 -4.37 4.31
N LEU A 326 -5.77 -5.58 4.21
CA LEU A 326 -5.95 -6.61 5.24
C LEU A 326 -5.40 -6.15 6.59
N MET A 327 -4.23 -5.50 6.63
CA MET A 327 -3.68 -4.93 7.87
C MET A 327 -4.59 -3.87 8.46
N ALA A 328 -5.15 -2.97 7.64
CA ALA A 328 -6.10 -1.96 8.09
C ALA A 328 -7.38 -2.57 8.67
N VAL A 329 -7.92 -3.62 8.05
CA VAL A 329 -9.09 -4.37 8.56
C VAL A 329 -8.77 -5.07 9.87
N LEU A 330 -7.59 -5.70 9.99
CA LEU A 330 -7.15 -6.35 11.22
C LEU A 330 -6.95 -5.33 12.36
N GLU A 331 -6.33 -4.20 12.07
CA GLU A 331 -6.16 -3.09 13.03
C GLU A 331 -7.53 -2.56 13.51
N ALA A 332 -8.47 -2.36 12.58
CA ALA A 332 -9.82 -1.94 12.89
C ALA A 332 -10.58 -2.98 13.76
N ARG A 333 -10.36 -4.27 13.52
CA ARG A 333 -10.92 -5.35 14.37
C ARG A 333 -10.32 -5.33 15.78
N HIS A 334 -8.99 -5.21 15.91
CA HIS A 334 -8.33 -5.16 17.20
C HIS A 334 -8.72 -3.92 18.02
N ALA A 335 -8.91 -2.77 17.35
CA ALA A 335 -9.35 -1.55 18.03
C ALA A 335 -10.76 -1.67 18.64
N ARG A 336 -11.58 -2.63 18.19
CA ARG A 336 -12.95 -2.85 18.66
C ARG A 336 -13.10 -4.02 19.63
N THR A 337 -12.04 -4.77 19.92
CA THR A 337 -12.13 -5.94 20.80
C THR A 337 -12.74 -5.60 22.16
N ASP A 338 -12.31 -4.49 22.76
CA ASP A 338 -12.78 -4.09 24.09
C ASP A 338 -14.23 -3.60 24.07
N THR A 339 -14.61 -2.82 23.06
CA THR A 339 -16.00 -2.34 22.90
C THR A 339 -16.94 -3.48 22.54
N THR A 340 -16.54 -4.42 21.69
CA THR A 340 -17.35 -5.63 21.39
C THR A 340 -17.49 -6.52 22.62
N ALA A 341 -16.42 -6.72 23.40
CA ALA A 341 -16.48 -7.48 24.63
C ALA A 341 -17.41 -6.80 25.68
N ALA A 342 -17.38 -5.47 25.76
CA ALA A 342 -18.29 -4.72 26.62
C ALA A 342 -19.77 -4.89 26.19
N LEU A 343 -20.06 -4.77 24.89
CA LEU A 343 -21.40 -4.96 24.35
C LEU A 343 -21.93 -6.37 24.61
N VAL A 344 -21.10 -7.40 24.42
CA VAL A 344 -21.47 -8.80 24.71
C VAL A 344 -21.75 -8.99 26.20
N ARG A 345 -20.99 -8.37 27.09
CA ARG A 345 -21.24 -8.41 28.54
C ARG A 345 -22.57 -7.76 28.93
N VAL A 346 -23.01 -6.75 28.23
CA VAL A 346 -24.32 -6.08 28.42
C VAL A 346 -25.45 -6.87 27.76
N GLY A 347 -25.17 -8.01 27.10
CA GLY A 347 -26.18 -8.89 26.52
C GLY A 347 -26.42 -8.72 25.02
N ALA A 348 -25.59 -7.99 24.30
CA ALA A 348 -25.73 -7.88 22.86
C ALA A 348 -25.51 -9.23 22.15
N ALA A 349 -26.49 -9.66 21.34
CA ALA A 349 -26.40 -10.91 20.61
C ALA A 349 -25.25 -10.86 19.58
N THR A 350 -24.39 -11.87 19.55
CA THR A 350 -23.27 -11.97 18.61
C THR A 350 -23.71 -11.96 17.14
N ARG A 351 -24.94 -12.42 16.86
CA ARG A 351 -25.56 -12.32 15.52
C ARG A 351 -25.74 -10.87 15.07
N LEU A 352 -26.14 -9.96 15.95
CA LEU A 352 -26.28 -8.52 15.65
C LEU A 352 -24.96 -7.89 15.25
N LEU A 353 -23.86 -8.26 15.93
CA LEU A 353 -22.53 -7.75 15.62
C LEU A 353 -22.02 -8.28 14.27
N ARG A 354 -22.30 -9.55 13.95
CA ARG A 354 -21.95 -10.15 12.65
C ARG A 354 -22.76 -9.54 11.50
N THR A 355 -24.07 -9.33 11.68
CA THR A 355 -24.90 -8.68 10.66
C THR A 355 -24.51 -7.23 10.42
N ALA A 356 -24.17 -6.48 11.48
CA ALA A 356 -23.64 -5.12 11.33
C ALA A 356 -22.29 -5.10 10.59
N ALA A 357 -21.42 -6.10 10.82
CA ALA A 357 -20.16 -6.23 10.08
C ALA A 357 -20.39 -6.58 8.61
N ALA A 358 -21.28 -7.52 8.31
CA ALA A 358 -21.65 -7.89 6.95
C ALA A 358 -22.29 -6.72 6.19
N LEU A 359 -23.16 -5.95 6.86
CA LEU A 359 -23.80 -4.77 6.26
C LEU A 359 -22.77 -3.69 5.88
N ARG A 360 -21.75 -3.46 6.72
CA ARG A 360 -20.66 -2.52 6.41
C ARG A 360 -19.84 -2.97 5.20
N ALA A 361 -19.44 -4.25 5.19
CA ALA A 361 -18.70 -4.81 4.06
C ALA A 361 -19.53 -4.76 2.78
N GLY A 362 -20.81 -5.11 2.83
CA GLY A 362 -21.74 -5.00 1.71
C GLY A 362 -21.90 -3.58 1.19
N ALA A 363 -22.04 -2.59 2.09
CA ALA A 363 -22.14 -1.18 1.71
C ALA A 363 -20.88 -0.66 1.01
N LEU A 364 -19.69 -1.01 1.52
CA LEU A 364 -18.43 -0.66 0.88
C LEU A 364 -18.31 -1.31 -0.50
N LEU A 365 -18.60 -2.59 -0.63
CA LEU A 365 -18.55 -3.30 -1.91
C LEU A 365 -19.57 -2.74 -2.92
N ALA A 366 -20.78 -2.40 -2.46
CA ALA A 366 -21.82 -1.84 -3.31
C ALA A 366 -21.48 -0.44 -3.88
N VAL A 367 -20.62 0.33 -3.20
CA VAL A 367 -20.19 1.65 -3.66
C VAL A 367 -18.85 1.58 -4.38
N PHE A 368 -17.84 0.96 -3.79
CA PHE A 368 -16.50 0.88 -4.37
C PHE A 368 -16.41 -0.05 -5.58
N GLY A 369 -17.25 -1.10 -5.67
CA GLY A 369 -17.29 -2.00 -6.82
C GLY A 369 -17.68 -1.27 -8.11
N PRO A 370 -18.87 -0.68 -8.19
CA PRO A 370 -19.31 0.10 -9.35
C PRO A 370 -18.39 1.30 -9.64
N LEU A 371 -17.89 1.98 -8.60
CA LEU A 371 -16.93 3.08 -8.76
C LEU A 371 -15.65 2.62 -9.46
N THR A 372 -15.08 1.51 -9.00
CA THR A 372 -13.87 0.93 -9.61
C THR A 372 -14.10 0.56 -11.06
N TRP A 373 -15.23 -0.10 -11.35
CA TRP A 373 -15.60 -0.47 -12.72
C TRP A 373 -15.82 0.75 -13.62
N MET A 374 -16.52 1.76 -13.13
CA MET A 374 -16.78 3.00 -13.86
C MET A 374 -15.47 3.73 -14.23
N ILE A 375 -14.56 3.85 -13.27
CA ILE A 375 -13.26 4.51 -13.50
C ILE A 375 -12.41 3.68 -14.45
N ALA A 376 -12.40 2.35 -14.31
CA ALA A 376 -11.69 1.44 -15.20
C ALA A 376 -12.23 1.56 -16.64
N ALA A 377 -13.55 1.60 -16.82
CA ALA A 377 -14.18 1.78 -18.11
C ALA A 377 -13.86 3.15 -18.74
N LEU A 378 -13.92 4.24 -17.94
CA LEU A 378 -13.58 5.58 -18.40
C LEU A 378 -12.11 5.72 -18.81
N ALA A 379 -11.19 5.09 -18.05
CA ALA A 379 -9.78 5.06 -18.38
C ALA A 379 -9.45 4.20 -19.61
N ALA A 380 -10.29 3.20 -19.94
CA ALA A 380 -10.09 2.38 -21.12
C ALA A 380 -10.62 3.03 -22.42
N VAL A 381 -11.64 3.88 -22.35
CA VAL A 381 -12.27 4.53 -23.55
C VAL A 381 -11.27 5.27 -24.44
N PRO A 382 -10.37 6.12 -23.92
CA PRO A 382 -9.42 6.84 -24.77
C PRO A 382 -8.32 5.96 -25.36
N LEU A 383 -8.21 4.70 -24.93
CA LEU A 383 -7.16 3.76 -25.37
C LEU A 383 -7.68 2.79 -26.45
N THR A 384 -8.99 2.65 -26.58
CA THR A 384 -9.66 1.71 -27.51
C THR A 384 -10.29 2.40 -28.72
N GLY A 385 -10.33 3.73 -28.78
CA GLY A 385 -10.78 4.56 -29.90
C GLY A 385 -9.61 5.16 -30.65
#